data_ef4258fb2e2a553d40ba2a929dea599d
#
_entry.id   ef4258fb2e2a553d40ba2a929dea599d
#
_cell.length_a   1.000
_cell.length_b   1.000
_cell.length_c   1.000
_cell.angle_alpha   90.00
_cell.angle_beta   90.00
_cell.angle_gamma   90.00
#
_symmetry.space_group_name_H-M   'P 1'
#
loop_
_entity.id
_entity.type
_entity.pdbx_description
1 polymer ?
#
loop_
_entity_poly.entity_id
_entity_poly.type
_entity_poly.pdbx_seq_one_letter_code
_entity_poly.pdbx_strand_id
1 'polypeptide(L)'
;MSALKRWGERLRARSVPEEILAKAPESPYGFPAELFRRRGLAAAARREPTPTTVRALEALPEGGSVLDVGVGGGATSLPLAGRAGLITGVDGQRDMLDAFEAAAREAGADTAAVPGEWPSVAERVPVCDVVVCGHVFYNIGDLEPFVRALHEHAVHRVVVELTEQHPLAWMRDLWNHFHDVRWPDGPTADDAAGALDEMGFEARREDRTETGDRGGGFERREDAIALVRRRLCLPANRDPDVVEALGDRLRLDVGLWSAGPPEQEVVTLWWNV
;
A
#
# COMPACT_ATOMS: atom_id res chain seq x y z
N MET A 1 -23.67 13.68 -4.35
CA MET A 1 -23.23 12.30 -4.04
C MET A 1 -22.20 12.42 -2.95
N SER A 2 -22.31 11.66 -1.88
CA SER A 2 -21.37 11.71 -0.77
C SER A 2 -19.95 11.27 -1.21
N ALA A 3 -18.92 11.73 -0.50
CA ALA A 3 -17.53 11.38 -0.80
C ALA A 3 -17.27 9.88 -0.58
N LEU A 4 -17.79 9.32 0.51
CA LEU A 4 -17.74 7.89 0.81
C LEU A 4 -18.36 7.04 -0.30
N LYS A 5 -19.56 7.41 -0.78
CA LYS A 5 -20.21 6.69 -1.86
C LYS A 5 -19.42 6.78 -3.17
N ARG A 6 -18.88 7.97 -3.48
CA ARG A 6 -18.04 8.19 -4.67
C ARG A 6 -16.76 7.35 -4.62
N TRP A 7 -16.11 7.26 -3.47
CA TRP A 7 -14.97 6.39 -3.25
C TRP A 7 -15.26 4.93 -3.63
N GLY A 8 -16.29 4.34 -3.00
CA GLY A 8 -16.66 2.95 -3.24
C GLY A 8 -17.09 2.68 -4.70
N GLU A 9 -17.81 3.62 -5.34
CA GLU A 9 -18.21 3.49 -6.74
C GLU A 9 -16.99 3.54 -7.69
N ARG A 10 -16.05 4.48 -7.48
CA ARG A 10 -14.83 4.58 -8.27
C ARG A 10 -13.94 3.36 -8.12
N LEU A 11 -13.83 2.82 -6.92
CA LEU A 11 -13.05 1.61 -6.67
C LEU A 11 -13.68 0.40 -7.38
N ARG A 12 -14.99 0.20 -7.27
CA ARG A 12 -15.70 -0.89 -7.97
C ARG A 12 -15.60 -0.78 -9.50
N ALA A 13 -15.62 0.42 -10.03
CA ALA A 13 -15.50 0.67 -11.46
C ALA A 13 -14.12 0.26 -12.04
N ARG A 14 -13.11 0.02 -11.18
CA ARG A 14 -11.78 -0.48 -11.55
C ARG A 14 -11.62 -1.98 -11.35
N SER A 15 -12.66 -2.69 -10.95
CA SER A 15 -12.59 -4.14 -10.80
C SER A 15 -12.27 -4.81 -12.14
N VAL A 16 -11.49 -5.86 -12.10
CA VAL A 16 -11.24 -6.70 -13.29
C VAL A 16 -12.55 -7.35 -13.71
N PRO A 17 -12.98 -7.23 -14.99
CA PRO A 17 -14.19 -7.88 -15.47
C PRO A 17 -14.16 -9.39 -15.19
N GLU A 18 -15.29 -9.95 -14.73
CA GLU A 18 -15.37 -11.37 -14.34
C GLU A 18 -14.99 -12.33 -15.48
N GLU A 19 -15.37 -12.00 -16.72
CA GLU A 19 -15.03 -12.79 -17.90
C GLU A 19 -13.52 -12.86 -18.21
N ILE A 20 -12.75 -11.81 -17.83
CA ILE A 20 -11.30 -11.77 -17.94
C ILE A 20 -10.69 -12.53 -16.76
N LEU A 21 -11.20 -12.27 -15.56
CA LEU A 21 -10.73 -12.92 -14.33
C LEU A 21 -10.90 -14.44 -14.38
N ALA A 22 -12.03 -14.92 -14.91
CA ALA A 22 -12.29 -16.36 -15.08
C ALA A 22 -11.34 -17.07 -16.05
N LYS A 23 -10.71 -16.33 -16.97
CA LYS A 23 -9.74 -16.86 -17.95
C LYS A 23 -8.28 -16.60 -17.51
N ALA A 24 -8.07 -15.87 -16.41
CA ALA A 24 -6.73 -15.55 -15.95
C ALA A 24 -6.00 -16.81 -15.50
N PRO A 25 -4.76 -17.05 -15.96
CA PRO A 25 -3.97 -18.20 -15.54
C PRO A 25 -3.61 -18.19 -14.06
N GLU A 26 -3.52 -16.99 -13.49
CA GLU A 26 -3.16 -16.73 -12.10
C GLU A 26 -4.00 -15.56 -11.57
N SER A 27 -4.22 -15.52 -10.25
CA SER A 27 -4.88 -14.37 -9.61
C SER A 27 -4.10 -13.07 -9.85
N PRO A 28 -4.73 -12.01 -10.38
CA PRO A 28 -4.05 -10.72 -10.55
C PRO A 28 -3.81 -9.99 -9.23
N TYR A 29 -4.39 -10.44 -8.12
CA TYR A 29 -4.39 -9.74 -6.84
C TYR A 29 -3.23 -10.11 -5.92
N GLY A 30 -2.50 -11.20 -6.19
CA GLY A 30 -1.36 -11.61 -5.36
C GLY A 30 -0.15 -10.68 -5.50
N PHE A 31 0.58 -10.50 -4.41
CA PHE A 31 1.85 -9.77 -4.39
C PHE A 31 3.00 -10.68 -3.97
N PRO A 32 4.21 -10.52 -4.50
CA PRO A 32 5.38 -11.25 -4.02
C PRO A 32 5.78 -10.77 -2.63
N ALA A 33 5.67 -11.62 -1.60
CA ALA A 33 5.99 -11.28 -0.22
C ALA A 33 7.44 -10.78 -0.06
N GLU A 34 8.39 -11.38 -0.79
CA GLU A 34 9.80 -10.97 -0.79
C GLU A 34 10.01 -9.52 -1.28
N LEU A 35 9.19 -9.06 -2.24
CA LEU A 35 9.20 -7.67 -2.68
C LEU A 35 8.81 -6.73 -1.54
N PHE A 36 7.79 -7.12 -0.76
CA PHE A 36 7.33 -6.33 0.39
C PHE A 36 8.34 -6.36 1.54
N ARG A 37 8.97 -7.52 1.82
CA ARG A 37 10.06 -7.61 2.81
C ARG A 37 11.20 -6.65 2.47
N ARG A 38 11.65 -6.62 1.23
CA ARG A 38 12.71 -5.69 0.78
C ARG A 38 12.30 -4.23 0.90
N ARG A 39 11.04 -3.90 0.60
CA ARG A 39 10.50 -2.54 0.80
C ARG A 39 10.53 -2.14 2.27
N GLY A 40 10.14 -3.03 3.16
CA GLY A 40 10.21 -2.80 4.61
C GLY A 40 11.62 -2.50 5.07
N LEU A 41 12.60 -3.31 4.65
CA LEU A 41 14.01 -3.09 4.97
C LEU A 41 14.57 -1.80 4.39
N ALA A 42 14.26 -1.51 3.12
CA ALA A 42 14.69 -0.27 2.49
C ALA A 42 14.10 0.97 3.18
N ALA A 43 12.84 0.89 3.62
CA ALA A 43 12.21 1.96 4.38
C ALA A 43 12.86 2.15 5.77
N ALA A 44 13.13 1.06 6.50
CA ALA A 44 13.81 1.10 7.78
C ALA A 44 15.24 1.67 7.69
N ALA A 45 15.93 1.40 6.59
CA ALA A 45 17.30 1.88 6.33
C ALA A 45 17.36 3.31 5.75
N ARG A 46 16.24 3.94 5.49
CA ARG A 46 16.16 5.29 4.89
C ARG A 46 16.77 6.33 5.83
N ARG A 47 17.73 7.12 5.34
CA ARG A 47 18.40 8.16 6.13
C ARG A 47 17.50 9.37 6.42
N GLU A 48 16.69 9.76 5.44
CA GLU A 48 15.77 10.89 5.56
C GLU A 48 14.36 10.35 5.77
N PRO A 49 13.70 10.72 6.89
CA PRO A 49 12.35 10.26 7.15
C PRO A 49 11.37 10.85 6.15
N THR A 50 10.39 10.06 5.75
CA THR A 50 9.27 10.55 4.93
C THR A 50 8.31 11.40 5.75
N PRO A 51 7.45 12.24 5.13
CA PRO A 51 6.38 12.92 5.85
C PRO A 51 5.56 11.96 6.73
N THR A 52 5.20 10.77 6.23
CA THR A 52 4.48 9.74 6.99
C THR A 52 5.24 9.35 8.26
N THR A 53 6.53 9.07 8.14
CA THR A 53 7.40 8.76 9.29
C THR A 53 7.47 9.94 10.26
N VAL A 54 7.68 11.17 9.77
CA VAL A 54 7.74 12.38 10.60
C VAL A 54 6.44 12.57 11.38
N ARG A 55 5.29 12.50 10.70
CA ARG A 55 3.99 12.69 11.34
C ARG A 55 3.66 11.62 12.38
N ALA A 56 4.10 10.38 12.15
CA ALA A 56 3.97 9.32 13.14
C ALA A 56 4.89 9.55 14.36
N LEU A 57 6.17 9.90 14.14
CA LEU A 57 7.14 10.16 15.21
C LEU A 57 6.78 11.37 16.09
N GLU A 58 6.15 12.41 15.52
CA GLU A 58 5.68 13.57 16.30
C GLU A 58 4.68 13.20 17.40
N ALA A 59 3.90 12.14 17.21
CA ALA A 59 2.87 11.70 18.15
C ALA A 59 3.27 10.44 18.94
N LEU A 60 4.32 9.74 18.54
CA LEU A 60 4.77 8.51 19.18
C LEU A 60 5.66 8.84 20.39
N PRO A 61 5.28 8.46 21.64
CA PRO A 61 6.13 8.58 22.80
C PRO A 61 7.40 7.69 22.68
N GLU A 62 8.42 7.97 23.46
CA GLU A 62 9.58 7.09 23.58
C GLU A 62 9.15 5.73 24.16
N GLY A 63 9.51 4.63 23.51
CA GLY A 63 9.06 3.30 23.89
C GLY A 63 7.56 3.06 23.66
N GLY A 64 6.87 3.95 22.92
CA GLY A 64 5.44 3.86 22.63
C GLY A 64 5.08 2.72 21.69
N SER A 65 3.77 2.48 21.55
CA SER A 65 3.20 1.40 20.74
C SER A 65 2.70 1.90 19.38
N VAL A 66 2.92 1.08 18.34
CA VAL A 66 2.47 1.34 16.98
C VAL A 66 1.59 0.20 16.49
N LEU A 67 0.45 0.53 15.88
CA LEU A 67 -0.36 -0.41 15.11
C LEU A 67 -0.20 -0.09 13.62
N ASP A 68 0.19 -1.10 12.82
CA ASP A 68 0.28 -1.00 11.35
C ASP A 68 -0.79 -1.89 10.71
N VAL A 69 -1.80 -1.27 10.09
CA VAL A 69 -2.95 -1.96 9.49
C VAL A 69 -2.72 -2.15 7.99
N GLY A 70 -2.69 -3.41 7.56
CA GLY A 70 -2.24 -3.81 6.23
C GLY A 70 -0.73 -3.72 6.13
N VAL A 71 -0.05 -4.29 7.11
CA VAL A 71 1.38 -4.11 7.36
C VAL A 71 2.26 -4.51 6.18
N GLY A 72 1.82 -5.47 5.34
CA GLY A 72 2.65 -5.98 4.23
C GLY A 72 4.04 -6.40 4.72
N GLY A 73 5.09 -5.73 4.26
CA GLY A 73 6.47 -5.93 4.74
C GLY A 73 6.94 -4.91 5.77
N GLY A 74 6.03 -4.09 6.35
CA GLY A 74 6.36 -3.12 7.39
C GLY A 74 6.96 -1.80 6.88
N ALA A 75 6.78 -1.46 5.61
CA ALA A 75 7.40 -0.26 5.04
C ALA A 75 6.96 1.05 5.70
N THR A 76 5.76 1.07 6.30
CA THR A 76 5.21 2.25 6.98
C THR A 76 5.65 2.32 8.45
N SER A 77 5.75 1.19 9.13
CA SER A 77 6.00 1.12 10.57
C SER A 77 7.47 0.86 10.96
N LEU A 78 8.24 0.07 10.20
CA LEU A 78 9.63 -0.22 10.54
C LEU A 78 10.55 1.02 10.65
N PRO A 79 10.33 2.13 9.91
CA PRO A 79 11.06 3.38 10.15
C PRO A 79 10.86 3.96 11.57
N LEU A 80 9.85 3.51 12.31
CA LEU A 80 9.53 3.95 13.68
C LEU A 80 10.23 3.10 14.74
N ALA A 81 10.89 1.98 14.37
CA ALA A 81 11.47 1.01 15.29
C ALA A 81 12.46 1.60 16.29
N GLY A 82 13.24 2.63 15.91
CA GLY A 82 14.17 3.31 16.81
C GLY A 82 13.51 4.05 17.98
N ARG A 83 12.18 4.25 17.95
CA ARG A 83 11.41 4.93 18.99
C ARG A 83 10.27 4.08 19.55
N ALA A 84 9.71 3.19 18.75
CA ALA A 84 8.66 2.27 19.18
C ALA A 84 9.19 1.20 20.12
N GLY A 85 8.45 0.92 21.20
CA GLY A 85 8.71 -0.23 22.06
C GLY A 85 8.09 -1.53 21.53
N LEU A 86 6.99 -1.40 20.77
CA LEU A 86 6.32 -2.53 20.12
C LEU A 86 5.60 -2.05 18.86
N ILE A 87 5.74 -2.80 17.76
CA ILE A 87 4.98 -2.59 16.53
C ILE A 87 4.06 -3.82 16.32
N THR A 88 2.75 -3.58 16.34
CA THR A 88 1.75 -4.62 16.05
C THR A 88 1.34 -4.50 14.58
N GLY A 89 1.62 -5.52 13.77
CA GLY A 89 1.25 -5.59 12.36
C GLY A 89 -0.01 -6.43 12.15
N VAL A 90 -0.99 -5.92 11.41
CA VAL A 90 -2.20 -6.64 11.00
C VAL A 90 -2.19 -6.83 9.48
N ASP A 91 -2.40 -8.06 9.00
CA ASP A 91 -2.58 -8.34 7.57
C ASP A 91 -3.45 -9.59 7.37
N GLY A 92 -4.25 -9.59 6.31
CA GLY A 92 -5.08 -10.74 5.92
C GLY A 92 -4.27 -11.87 5.29
N GLN A 93 -3.07 -11.58 4.77
CA GLN A 93 -2.23 -12.54 4.09
C GLN A 93 -1.08 -13.01 4.99
N ARG A 94 -1.02 -14.31 5.26
CA ARG A 94 -0.01 -14.89 6.17
C ARG A 94 1.43 -14.69 5.68
N ASP A 95 1.65 -14.79 4.37
CA ASP A 95 2.95 -14.57 3.75
C ASP A 95 3.44 -13.12 3.89
N MET A 96 2.54 -12.14 3.96
CA MET A 96 2.88 -10.74 4.28
C MET A 96 3.31 -10.60 5.74
N LEU A 97 2.63 -11.24 6.68
CA LEU A 97 3.06 -11.23 8.08
C LEU A 97 4.42 -11.90 8.27
N ASP A 98 4.68 -13.02 7.58
CA ASP A 98 5.97 -13.70 7.61
C ASP A 98 7.08 -12.78 7.04
N ALA A 99 6.78 -12.03 5.97
CA ALA A 99 7.69 -11.03 5.39
C ALA A 99 7.96 -9.86 6.36
N PHE A 100 6.92 -9.37 7.06
CA PHE A 100 7.03 -8.35 8.09
C PHE A 100 7.90 -8.80 9.25
N GLU A 101 7.62 -9.98 9.84
CA GLU A 101 8.40 -10.52 10.96
C GLU A 101 9.88 -10.75 10.58
N ALA A 102 10.14 -11.17 9.33
CA ALA A 102 11.50 -11.33 8.84
C ALA A 102 12.21 -9.98 8.69
N ALA A 103 11.56 -8.98 8.10
CA ALA A 103 12.12 -7.64 7.96
C ALA A 103 12.33 -6.96 9.32
N ALA A 104 11.39 -7.10 10.25
CA ALA A 104 11.46 -6.56 11.60
C ALA A 104 12.64 -7.13 12.39
N ARG A 105 12.86 -8.45 12.30
CA ARG A 105 13.99 -9.11 12.95
C ARG A 105 15.32 -8.58 12.42
N GLU A 106 15.43 -8.36 11.11
CA GLU A 106 16.62 -7.82 10.46
C GLU A 106 16.84 -6.34 10.84
N ALA A 107 15.76 -5.58 11.00
CA ALA A 107 15.78 -4.19 11.45
C ALA A 107 15.97 -4.04 12.98
N GLY A 108 15.91 -5.12 13.75
CA GLY A 108 16.03 -5.08 15.21
C GLY A 108 14.79 -4.50 15.92
N ALA A 109 13.59 -4.62 15.33
CA ALA A 109 12.33 -4.13 15.88
C ALA A 109 11.61 -5.22 16.68
N ASP A 110 11.03 -4.85 17.82
CA ASP A 110 10.12 -5.71 18.57
C ASP A 110 8.71 -5.64 17.94
N THR A 111 8.18 -6.80 17.55
CA THR A 111 6.92 -6.86 16.81
C THR A 111 5.98 -7.96 17.28
N ALA A 112 4.68 -7.74 17.02
CA ALA A 112 3.63 -8.75 17.11
C ALA A 112 2.86 -8.79 15.78
N ALA A 113 2.50 -9.98 15.29
CA ALA A 113 1.74 -10.17 14.07
C ALA A 113 0.34 -10.71 14.37
N VAL A 114 -0.69 -10.07 13.83
CA VAL A 114 -2.09 -10.46 14.01
C VAL A 114 -2.70 -10.81 12.65
N PRO A 115 -2.97 -12.09 12.36
CA PRO A 115 -3.58 -12.48 11.10
C PRO A 115 -5.07 -12.16 11.07
N GLY A 116 -5.52 -11.57 9.98
CA GLY A 116 -6.92 -11.33 9.67
C GLY A 116 -7.20 -9.99 9.00
N GLU A 117 -8.43 -9.87 8.52
CA GLU A 117 -8.91 -8.70 7.79
C GLU A 117 -9.37 -7.60 8.77
N TRP A 118 -8.85 -6.39 8.59
CA TRP A 118 -9.33 -5.22 9.32
C TRP A 118 -10.65 -4.69 8.68
N PRO A 119 -11.67 -4.28 9.48
CA PRO A 119 -11.68 -4.19 10.94
C PRO A 119 -12.16 -5.47 11.66
N SER A 120 -12.40 -6.57 10.98
CA SER A 120 -12.97 -7.79 11.60
C SER A 120 -12.14 -8.37 12.76
N VAL A 121 -10.84 -8.04 12.78
CA VAL A 121 -9.93 -8.49 13.85
C VAL A 121 -9.64 -7.43 14.91
N ALA A 122 -10.28 -6.27 14.83
CA ALA A 122 -10.01 -5.13 15.70
C ALA A 122 -10.09 -5.47 17.20
N GLU A 123 -11.08 -6.24 17.63
CA GLU A 123 -11.23 -6.67 19.04
C GLU A 123 -10.05 -7.49 19.59
N ARG A 124 -9.21 -8.05 18.71
CA ARG A 124 -8.02 -8.83 19.09
C ARG A 124 -6.73 -8.00 19.10
N VAL A 125 -6.84 -6.74 18.73
CA VAL A 125 -5.69 -5.83 18.55
C VAL A 125 -5.71 -4.80 19.67
N PRO A 126 -4.57 -4.52 20.33
CA PRO A 126 -4.53 -3.49 21.36
C PRO A 126 -4.71 -2.10 20.77
N VAL A 127 -5.23 -1.18 21.55
CA VAL A 127 -5.15 0.26 21.29
C VAL A 127 -3.68 0.66 21.44
N CYS A 128 -3.17 1.44 20.48
CA CYS A 128 -1.77 1.84 20.38
C CYS A 128 -1.63 3.36 20.39
N ASP A 129 -0.44 3.86 20.75
CA ASP A 129 -0.19 5.31 20.77
C ASP A 129 -0.39 5.93 19.39
N VAL A 130 0.10 5.27 18.33
CA VAL A 130 -0.03 5.72 16.95
C VAL A 130 -0.51 4.56 16.08
N VAL A 131 -1.47 4.84 15.19
CA VAL A 131 -1.90 3.92 14.14
C VAL A 131 -1.38 4.41 12.79
N VAL A 132 -0.74 3.52 12.04
CA VAL A 132 -0.30 3.80 10.66
C VAL A 132 -1.01 2.86 9.69
N CYS A 133 -1.25 3.33 8.45
CA CYS A 133 -1.89 2.54 7.41
C CYS A 133 -1.36 3.00 6.04
N GLY A 134 -0.50 2.21 5.40
CA GLY A 134 0.16 2.58 4.14
C GLY A 134 -0.37 1.81 2.94
N HIS A 135 -0.91 2.52 1.93
CA HIS A 135 -1.36 1.97 0.64
C HIS A 135 -2.46 0.89 0.70
N VAL A 136 -3.30 0.91 1.74
CA VAL A 136 -4.37 -0.09 1.97
C VAL A 136 -5.72 0.38 1.46
N PHE A 137 -6.06 1.65 1.59
CA PHE A 137 -7.39 2.19 1.28
C PHE A 137 -7.92 1.79 -0.10
N TYR A 138 -7.05 1.63 -1.10
CA TYR A 138 -7.41 1.20 -2.46
C TYR A 138 -8.01 -0.23 -2.54
N ASN A 139 -7.96 -0.99 -1.46
CA ASN A 139 -8.57 -2.31 -1.37
C ASN A 139 -9.90 -2.29 -0.60
N ILE A 140 -10.30 -1.12 -0.07
CA ILE A 140 -11.42 -0.98 0.87
C ILE A 140 -12.57 -0.22 0.20
N GLY A 141 -13.63 -0.94 -0.16
CA GLY A 141 -14.80 -0.34 -0.81
C GLY A 141 -15.69 0.46 0.14
N ASP A 142 -15.76 0.06 1.40
CA ASP A 142 -16.46 0.75 2.48
C ASP A 142 -15.45 1.29 3.48
N LEU A 143 -15.09 2.57 3.30
CA LEU A 143 -14.05 3.21 4.13
C LEU A 143 -14.54 3.54 5.54
N GLU A 144 -15.82 3.77 5.75
CA GLU A 144 -16.30 4.30 7.04
C GLU A 144 -15.99 3.36 8.21
N PRO A 145 -16.41 2.09 8.22
CA PRO A 145 -16.09 1.18 9.33
C PRO A 145 -14.58 0.94 9.47
N PHE A 146 -13.85 0.92 8.35
CA PHE A 146 -12.41 0.73 8.35
C PHE A 146 -11.68 1.88 9.06
N VAL A 147 -12.00 3.12 8.70
CA VAL A 147 -11.35 4.33 9.25
C VAL A 147 -11.77 4.58 10.70
N ARG A 148 -13.04 4.36 11.06
CA ARG A 148 -13.50 4.50 12.45
C ARG A 148 -12.75 3.54 13.36
N ALA A 149 -12.55 2.31 12.93
CA ALA A 149 -11.76 1.35 13.70
C ALA A 149 -10.28 1.74 13.81
N LEU A 150 -9.65 2.38 12.78
CA LEU A 150 -8.30 2.95 12.92
C LEU A 150 -8.28 4.03 14.01
N HIS A 151 -9.25 4.93 13.99
CA HIS A 151 -9.36 6.03 14.97
C HIS A 151 -9.56 5.49 16.39
N GLU A 152 -10.45 4.53 16.60
CA GLU A 152 -10.74 3.92 17.89
C GLU A 152 -9.55 3.15 18.48
N HIS A 153 -8.57 2.74 17.63
CA HIS A 153 -7.35 2.04 18.08
C HIS A 153 -6.13 2.96 18.23
N ALA A 154 -6.28 4.27 18.03
CA ALA A 154 -5.22 5.25 18.24
C ALA A 154 -5.46 6.05 19.53
N VAL A 155 -4.41 6.23 20.36
CA VAL A 155 -4.46 7.12 21.51
C VAL A 155 -4.19 8.57 21.10
N HIS A 156 -3.26 8.77 20.17
CA HIS A 156 -2.78 10.11 19.81
C HIS A 156 -3.05 10.49 18.36
N ARG A 157 -2.74 9.60 17.41
CA ARG A 157 -2.78 9.95 15.99
C ARG A 157 -2.96 8.74 15.08
N VAL A 158 -3.72 8.95 14.01
CA VAL A 158 -3.73 8.07 12.84
C VAL A 158 -2.96 8.74 11.71
N VAL A 159 -2.10 7.98 11.01
CA VAL A 159 -1.34 8.43 9.85
C VAL A 159 -1.55 7.46 8.70
N VAL A 160 -2.02 7.97 7.57
CA VAL A 160 -2.31 7.18 6.37
C VAL A 160 -1.41 7.63 5.23
N GLU A 161 -0.81 6.68 4.52
CA GLU A 161 -0.04 6.96 3.31
C GLU A 161 -0.75 6.41 2.07
N LEU A 162 -0.87 7.23 1.05
CA LEU A 162 -1.50 6.89 -0.22
C LEU A 162 -0.64 7.40 -1.39
N THR A 163 -0.81 6.85 -2.58
CA THR A 163 -0.43 7.56 -3.81
C THR A 163 -1.56 8.50 -4.22
N GLU A 164 -1.25 9.62 -4.88
CA GLU A 164 -2.26 10.56 -5.39
C GLU A 164 -3.27 9.85 -6.30
N GLN A 165 -2.79 9.04 -7.24
CA GLN A 165 -3.61 8.18 -8.08
C GLN A 165 -3.57 6.74 -7.55
N HIS A 166 -4.58 5.94 -7.87
CA HIS A 166 -4.55 4.50 -7.58
C HIS A 166 -3.22 3.87 -8.05
N PRO A 167 -2.54 3.02 -7.25
CA PRO A 167 -1.20 2.48 -7.57
C PRO A 167 -1.08 1.80 -8.94
N LEU A 168 -2.18 1.29 -9.49
CA LEU A 168 -2.23 0.67 -10.82
C LEU A 168 -2.83 1.59 -11.90
N ALA A 169 -2.99 2.89 -11.64
CA ALA A 169 -3.53 3.83 -12.62
C ALA A 169 -2.68 3.91 -13.89
N TRP A 170 -1.37 3.74 -13.74
CA TRP A 170 -0.42 3.73 -14.86
C TRP A 170 -0.62 2.57 -15.85
N MET A 171 -1.37 1.53 -15.46
CA MET A 171 -1.65 0.37 -16.32
C MET A 171 -2.91 0.55 -17.18
N ARG A 172 -3.60 1.69 -17.13
CA ARG A 172 -4.88 1.90 -17.86
C ARG A 172 -4.74 1.72 -19.37
N ASP A 173 -3.68 2.25 -19.96
CA ASP A 173 -3.38 2.09 -21.38
C ASP A 173 -3.06 0.63 -21.74
N LEU A 174 -2.38 -0.11 -20.87
CA LEU A 174 -2.13 -1.53 -21.04
C LEU A 174 -3.45 -2.34 -20.98
N TRP A 175 -4.33 -2.04 -20.04
CA TRP A 175 -5.64 -2.67 -19.96
C TRP A 175 -6.51 -2.40 -21.21
N ASN A 176 -6.48 -1.15 -21.70
CA ASN A 176 -7.14 -0.82 -22.95
C ASN A 176 -6.52 -1.56 -24.15
N HIS A 177 -5.19 -1.64 -24.21
CA HIS A 177 -4.46 -2.30 -25.31
C HIS A 177 -4.74 -3.80 -25.38
N PHE A 178 -4.69 -4.51 -24.23
CA PHE A 178 -4.81 -5.97 -24.21
C PHE A 178 -6.24 -6.49 -24.14
N HIS A 179 -7.16 -5.70 -23.57
CA HIS A 179 -8.53 -6.15 -23.25
C HIS A 179 -9.64 -5.20 -23.71
N ASP A 180 -9.34 -4.07 -24.32
CA ASP A 180 -10.28 -3.00 -24.63
C ASP A 180 -11.08 -2.50 -23.39
N VAL A 181 -10.45 -2.60 -22.20
CA VAL A 181 -11.04 -2.15 -20.94
C VAL A 181 -10.55 -0.74 -20.62
N ARG A 182 -11.50 0.19 -20.46
CA ARG A 182 -11.24 1.58 -20.11
C ARG A 182 -11.60 1.84 -18.67
N TRP A 183 -10.61 1.78 -17.79
CA TRP A 183 -10.81 2.14 -16.39
C TRP A 183 -10.96 3.65 -16.21
N PRO A 184 -11.93 4.09 -15.38
CA PRO A 184 -12.09 5.50 -15.05
C PRO A 184 -10.92 6.00 -14.19
N ASP A 185 -10.83 7.33 -14.03
CA ASP A 185 -9.96 7.96 -13.06
C ASP A 185 -10.46 7.72 -11.63
N GLY A 186 -9.51 7.63 -10.72
CA GLY A 186 -9.78 7.46 -9.28
C GLY A 186 -9.97 5.99 -8.85
N PRO A 187 -10.19 5.78 -7.55
CA PRO A 187 -10.19 6.84 -6.53
C PRO A 187 -8.81 7.47 -6.37
N THR A 188 -8.77 8.72 -5.90
CA THR A 188 -7.56 9.51 -5.66
C THR A 188 -7.38 9.77 -4.16
N ALA A 189 -6.21 10.33 -3.77
CA ALA A 189 -6.01 10.82 -2.41
C ALA A 189 -6.97 11.96 -2.05
N ASP A 190 -7.40 12.79 -3.02
CA ASP A 190 -8.45 13.79 -2.80
C ASP A 190 -9.80 13.16 -2.44
N ASP A 191 -10.14 12.03 -3.08
CA ASP A 191 -11.37 11.30 -2.74
C ASP A 191 -11.29 10.72 -1.32
N ALA A 192 -10.10 10.24 -0.90
CA ALA A 192 -9.89 9.77 0.46
C ALA A 192 -9.98 10.91 1.48
N ALA A 193 -9.34 12.05 1.22
CA ALA A 193 -9.42 13.24 2.08
C ALA A 193 -10.87 13.74 2.21
N GLY A 194 -11.61 13.80 1.10
CA GLY A 194 -13.03 14.17 1.13
C GLY A 194 -13.91 13.17 1.90
N ALA A 195 -13.57 11.88 1.90
CA ALA A 195 -14.25 10.87 2.69
C ALA A 195 -13.94 11.03 4.19
N LEU A 196 -12.70 11.35 4.57
CA LEU A 196 -12.32 11.67 5.95
C LEU A 196 -13.05 12.91 6.48
N ASP A 197 -13.14 13.96 5.67
CA ASP A 197 -13.87 15.19 6.01
C ASP A 197 -15.38 14.92 6.21
N GLU A 198 -16.00 14.12 5.33
CA GLU A 198 -17.41 13.71 5.48
C GLU A 198 -17.68 12.90 6.76
N MET A 199 -16.69 12.12 7.22
CA MET A 199 -16.75 11.39 8.50
C MET A 199 -16.50 12.27 9.73
N GLY A 200 -16.12 13.54 9.53
CA GLY A 200 -15.84 14.52 10.60
C GLY A 200 -14.39 14.48 11.10
N PHE A 201 -13.46 13.83 10.40
CA PHE A 201 -12.04 13.86 10.74
C PHE A 201 -11.35 15.09 10.13
N GLU A 202 -10.75 15.93 10.98
CA GLU A 202 -9.93 17.08 10.55
C GLU A 202 -8.57 16.62 10.05
N ALA A 203 -8.55 15.88 8.94
CA ALA A 203 -7.33 15.33 8.38
C ALA A 203 -6.47 16.43 7.76
N ARG A 204 -5.19 16.45 8.13
CA ARG A 204 -4.15 17.28 7.50
C ARG A 204 -3.51 16.49 6.37
N ARG A 205 -2.87 17.20 5.44
CA ARG A 205 -2.25 16.62 4.25
C ARG A 205 -0.85 17.17 4.01
N GLU A 206 0.05 16.30 3.54
CA GLU A 206 1.37 16.64 3.04
C GLU A 206 1.69 15.75 1.85
N ASP A 207 2.14 16.35 0.76
CA ASP A 207 2.42 15.68 -0.50
C ASP A 207 3.94 15.61 -0.73
N ARG A 208 4.41 14.53 -1.36
CA ARG A 208 5.79 14.40 -1.82
C ARG A 208 5.87 13.65 -3.14
N THR A 209 6.83 14.00 -3.98
CA THR A 209 7.21 13.17 -5.12
C THR A 209 8.20 12.11 -4.66
N GLU A 210 7.91 10.85 -4.92
CA GLU A 210 8.82 9.74 -4.68
C GLU A 210 9.39 9.26 -6.01
N THR A 211 10.72 9.27 -6.11
CA THR A 211 11.46 8.79 -7.28
C THR A 211 12.00 7.38 -7.04
N GLY A 212 12.13 6.60 -8.12
CA GLY A 212 12.67 5.25 -8.06
C GLY A 212 11.67 4.20 -7.60
N ASP A 213 12.15 3.05 -7.20
CA ASP A 213 11.36 1.85 -7.04
C ASP A 213 11.01 1.53 -5.55
N ARG A 214 11.23 2.45 -4.61
CA ARG A 214 10.96 2.25 -3.17
C ARG A 214 11.68 1.04 -2.56
N GLY A 215 12.79 0.58 -3.13
CA GLY A 215 13.48 -0.65 -2.71
C GLY A 215 12.75 -1.94 -3.12
N GLY A 216 11.81 -1.85 -4.05
CA GLY A 216 10.89 -2.95 -4.42
C GLY A 216 11.08 -3.54 -5.81
N GLY A 217 12.22 -3.36 -6.47
CA GLY A 217 12.51 -3.97 -7.76
C GLY A 217 12.84 -5.46 -7.70
N PHE A 218 13.04 -6.05 -8.85
CA PHE A 218 13.37 -7.45 -9.03
C PHE A 218 14.81 -7.62 -9.51
N GLU A 219 15.50 -8.64 -9.03
CA GLU A 219 16.84 -8.98 -9.50
C GLU A 219 16.83 -9.46 -10.96
N ARG A 220 15.74 -10.11 -11.36
CA ARG A 220 15.55 -10.62 -12.70
C ARG A 220 14.51 -9.81 -13.45
N ARG A 221 14.83 -9.50 -14.72
CA ARG A 221 13.93 -8.80 -15.63
C ARG A 221 12.60 -9.54 -15.84
N GLU A 222 12.67 -10.85 -15.92
CA GLU A 222 11.53 -11.75 -16.14
C GLU A 222 10.51 -11.66 -15.01
N ASP A 223 10.95 -11.45 -13.76
CA ASP A 223 10.06 -11.36 -12.60
C ASP A 223 9.26 -10.05 -12.63
N ALA A 224 9.87 -8.94 -13.06
CA ALA A 224 9.19 -7.67 -13.27
C ALA A 224 8.12 -7.78 -14.38
N ILE A 225 8.45 -8.45 -15.50
CA ILE A 225 7.53 -8.72 -16.61
C ILE A 225 6.39 -9.62 -16.14
N ALA A 226 6.69 -10.71 -15.41
CA ALA A 226 5.71 -11.65 -14.91
C ALA A 226 4.70 -11.00 -13.96
N LEU A 227 5.13 -10.05 -13.10
CA LEU A 227 4.21 -9.29 -12.26
C LEU A 227 3.22 -8.49 -13.10
N VAL A 228 3.69 -7.74 -14.11
CA VAL A 228 2.81 -6.94 -14.98
C VAL A 228 1.87 -7.84 -15.78
N ARG A 229 2.39 -8.91 -16.40
CA ARG A 229 1.62 -9.90 -17.13
C ARG A 229 0.49 -10.49 -16.27
N ARG A 230 0.80 -10.90 -15.04
CA ARG A 230 -0.18 -11.41 -14.09
C ARG A 230 -1.24 -10.35 -13.76
N ARG A 231 -0.84 -9.10 -13.53
CA ARG A 231 -1.76 -7.97 -13.31
C ARG A 231 -2.69 -7.72 -14.51
N LEU A 232 -2.25 -8.06 -15.71
CA LEU A 232 -3.03 -7.98 -16.94
C LEU A 232 -3.80 -9.26 -17.24
N CYS A 233 -3.83 -10.25 -16.36
CA CYS A 233 -4.52 -11.53 -16.57
C CYS A 233 -4.06 -12.26 -17.85
N LEU A 234 -2.81 -12.11 -18.28
CA LEU A 234 -2.29 -12.68 -19.51
C LEU A 234 -1.50 -13.97 -19.27
N PRO A 235 -1.49 -14.94 -20.22
CA PRO A 235 -0.65 -16.13 -20.14
C PRO A 235 0.83 -15.83 -20.44
N ALA A 236 1.74 -16.71 -20.00
CA ALA A 236 3.19 -16.50 -20.10
C ALA A 236 3.73 -16.31 -21.52
N ASN A 237 3.08 -16.89 -22.53
CA ASN A 237 3.46 -16.71 -23.93
C ASN A 237 3.23 -15.28 -24.47
N ARG A 238 2.59 -14.40 -23.68
CA ARG A 238 2.39 -12.98 -24.00
C ARG A 238 3.47 -12.07 -23.43
N ASP A 239 4.51 -12.62 -22.77
CA ASP A 239 5.61 -11.80 -22.23
C ASP A 239 6.28 -10.90 -23.29
N PRO A 240 6.52 -11.32 -24.54
CA PRO A 240 7.07 -10.41 -25.57
C PRO A 240 6.17 -9.19 -25.85
N ASP A 241 4.85 -9.40 -25.90
CA ASP A 241 3.88 -8.32 -26.15
C ASP A 241 3.83 -7.35 -24.98
N VAL A 242 3.93 -7.89 -23.74
CA VAL A 242 3.98 -7.06 -22.51
C VAL A 242 5.24 -6.20 -22.49
N VAL A 243 6.39 -6.76 -22.90
CA VAL A 243 7.65 -6.01 -22.99
C VAL A 243 7.54 -4.87 -24.01
N GLU A 244 6.99 -5.14 -25.19
CA GLU A 244 6.77 -4.14 -26.23
C GLU A 244 5.84 -3.01 -25.70
N ALA A 245 4.72 -3.36 -25.08
CA ALA A 245 3.75 -2.40 -24.55
C ALA A 245 4.30 -1.60 -23.36
N LEU A 246 5.22 -2.16 -22.57
CA LEU A 246 5.86 -1.45 -21.46
C LEU A 246 6.83 -0.36 -21.96
N GLY A 247 7.62 -0.66 -23.01
CA GLY A 247 8.64 0.27 -23.50
C GLY A 247 9.57 0.74 -22.37
N ASP A 248 9.76 2.05 -22.25
CA ASP A 248 10.63 2.69 -21.26
C ASP A 248 10.13 2.55 -19.80
N ARG A 249 8.92 2.05 -19.58
CA ARG A 249 8.41 1.76 -18.22
C ARG A 249 9.06 0.53 -17.58
N LEU A 250 9.69 -0.33 -18.37
CA LEU A 250 10.50 -1.46 -17.87
C LEU A 250 11.96 -0.99 -17.76
N ARG A 251 12.42 -0.78 -16.53
CA ARG A 251 13.72 -0.14 -16.24
C ARG A 251 14.60 -0.99 -15.33
N LEU A 252 15.90 -0.85 -15.52
CA LEU A 252 16.91 -1.28 -14.56
C LEU A 252 17.41 -0.04 -13.81
N ASP A 253 17.17 0.03 -12.51
CA ASP A 253 17.63 1.11 -11.64
C ASP A 253 18.31 0.52 -10.41
N VAL A 254 19.52 1.03 -10.10
CA VAL A 254 20.35 0.58 -8.96
C VAL A 254 20.48 -0.96 -8.88
N GLY A 255 20.55 -1.62 -10.05
CA GLY A 255 20.71 -3.08 -10.14
C GLY A 255 19.41 -3.89 -10.00
N LEU A 256 18.26 -3.24 -9.89
CA LEU A 256 16.95 -3.88 -9.80
C LEU A 256 16.05 -3.50 -10.98
N TRP A 257 15.30 -4.47 -11.49
CA TRP A 257 14.31 -4.28 -12.53
C TRP A 257 12.98 -3.84 -11.92
N SER A 258 12.39 -2.82 -12.51
CA SER A 258 11.06 -2.34 -12.14
C SER A 258 10.21 -2.07 -13.38
N ALA A 259 8.89 -2.11 -13.21
CA ALA A 259 7.92 -1.74 -14.23
C ALA A 259 6.91 -0.75 -13.65
N GLY A 260 6.75 0.40 -14.32
CA GLY A 260 5.83 1.45 -13.89
C GLY A 260 6.40 2.85 -14.09
N PRO A 261 5.76 3.90 -13.55
CA PRO A 261 6.25 5.26 -13.65
C PRO A 261 7.55 5.45 -12.87
N PRO A 262 8.47 6.31 -13.32
CA PRO A 262 9.71 6.63 -12.60
C PRO A 262 9.48 7.42 -11.32
N GLU A 263 8.38 8.14 -11.26
CA GLU A 263 7.99 9.01 -10.16
C GLU A 263 6.53 8.77 -9.80
N GLN A 264 6.22 8.92 -8.52
CA GLN A 264 4.86 8.85 -8.00
C GLN A 264 4.63 9.95 -6.98
N GLU A 265 3.49 10.62 -7.08
CA GLU A 265 3.03 11.50 -6.02
C GLU A 265 2.46 10.66 -4.89
N VAL A 266 3.01 10.88 -3.69
CA VAL A 266 2.62 10.20 -2.45
C VAL A 266 2.07 11.22 -1.49
N VAL A 267 0.96 10.89 -0.88
CA VAL A 267 0.20 11.75 0.02
C VAL A 267 0.18 11.15 1.41
N THR A 268 0.53 11.93 2.40
CA THR A 268 0.36 11.61 3.81
C THR A 268 -0.86 12.36 4.34
N LEU A 269 -1.84 11.62 4.86
CA LEU A 269 -2.99 12.16 5.57
C LEU A 269 -2.88 11.78 7.05
N TRP A 270 -3.16 12.72 7.98
CA TRP A 270 -3.15 12.39 9.41
C TRP A 270 -4.13 13.25 10.20
N TRP A 271 -4.62 12.69 11.28
CA TRP A 271 -5.48 13.40 12.25
C TRP A 271 -5.19 12.93 13.66
N ASN A 272 -5.47 13.79 14.63
CA ASN A 272 -5.34 13.46 16.04
C ASN A 272 -6.64 12.84 16.59
N VAL A 273 -6.51 12.04 17.63
CA VAL A 273 -7.61 11.45 18.39
C VAL A 273 -7.94 12.32 19.58
#